data_dfa30b351d8d157b4e9c0370b730fe10
#
_entry.id   dfa30b351d8d157b4e9c0370b730fe10
#
_cell.length_a   1.000
_cell.length_b   1.000
_cell.length_c   1.000
_cell.angle_alpha   90.00
_cell.angle_beta   90.00
_cell.angle_gamma   90.00
#
_symmetry.space_group_name_H-M   'P 1'
#
loop_
_entity.id
_entity.type
_entity.pdbx_description
1 polymer ?
#
loop_
_entity_poly.entity_id
_entity_poly.type
_entity_poly.pdbx_seq_one_letter_code
_entity_poly.pdbx_strand_id
1 'polypeptide(L)'
;TSLTSVTVKGIKSLGMNAYDGCTSLSTFNCEGNIESIPMKCFQNTGITAFDFKNVSSVGRNAFNKSNLKSACYAGTKEQWDSMIPAASWSGATIPEGTVVHCKADAVEAKDATCTEDGWKEVGVCEVCGVHYSYPTDENKLPATGHAWSEDYVVDKEATCTEAGEKSKHCTICDAKEDVQEIPALGHDFVSKVTKKATCTTDGILTYTCSRCNETKTETIKATGHK
;
A
#
# COMPACT_ATOMS: atom_id res chain seq x y z
N THR A 1 24.39 -31.87 -20.21
CA THR A 1 24.75 -30.69 -21.01
C THR A 1 25.16 -29.56 -20.08
N SER A 2 26.15 -28.75 -20.50
CA SER A 2 26.61 -27.59 -19.70
C SER A 2 25.78 -26.30 -19.90
N LEU A 3 24.68 -26.38 -20.65
CA LEU A 3 23.78 -25.24 -20.91
C LEU A 3 23.02 -24.85 -19.64
N THR A 4 23.28 -23.65 -19.11
CA THR A 4 22.69 -23.16 -17.85
C THR A 4 21.61 -22.10 -18.06
N SER A 5 21.69 -21.33 -19.14
CA SER A 5 20.74 -20.25 -19.44
C SER A 5 20.50 -20.16 -20.95
N VAL A 6 19.28 -19.82 -21.31
CA VAL A 6 18.86 -19.54 -22.70
C VAL A 6 18.06 -18.27 -22.73
N THR A 7 18.40 -17.36 -23.65
CA THR A 7 17.57 -16.21 -24.01
C THR A 7 17.25 -16.28 -25.49
N VAL A 8 15.97 -16.27 -25.82
CA VAL A 8 15.46 -16.29 -27.19
C VAL A 8 14.75 -15.00 -27.52
N LYS A 9 14.96 -14.46 -28.73
CA LYS A 9 14.37 -13.20 -29.19
C LYS A 9 13.57 -13.43 -30.47
N GLY A 10 12.38 -12.83 -30.53
CA GLY A 10 11.57 -12.80 -31.72
C GLY A 10 11.05 -14.15 -32.24
N ILE A 11 11.18 -15.23 -31.46
CA ILE A 11 10.60 -16.52 -31.82
C ILE A 11 9.12 -16.59 -31.41
N LYS A 12 8.33 -17.32 -32.19
CA LYS A 12 6.89 -17.54 -31.93
C LYS A 12 6.59 -18.96 -31.45
N SER A 13 7.50 -19.90 -31.66
CA SER A 13 7.30 -21.31 -31.28
C SER A 13 8.62 -21.97 -30.91
N LEU A 14 8.51 -22.99 -30.09
CA LEU A 14 9.60 -23.90 -29.72
C LEU A 14 9.41 -25.25 -30.42
N GLY A 15 10.49 -26.03 -30.54
CA GLY A 15 10.43 -27.39 -31.04
C GLY A 15 10.06 -28.41 -29.96
N MET A 16 9.49 -29.55 -30.36
CA MET A 16 9.38 -30.70 -29.48
C MET A 16 10.75 -31.15 -29.00
N ASN A 17 10.87 -31.53 -27.71
CA ASN A 17 12.11 -31.96 -27.06
C ASN A 17 13.27 -30.93 -27.14
N ALA A 18 13.02 -29.66 -27.47
CA ALA A 18 14.08 -28.69 -27.75
C ALA A 18 15.13 -28.58 -26.66
N TYR A 19 14.75 -28.73 -25.40
CA TYR A 19 15.62 -28.66 -24.21
C TYR A 19 15.52 -29.92 -23.34
N ASP A 20 14.95 -31.03 -23.85
CA ASP A 20 14.83 -32.27 -23.08
C ASP A 20 16.23 -32.76 -22.63
N GLY A 21 16.34 -33.07 -21.34
CA GLY A 21 17.60 -33.55 -20.74
C GLY A 21 18.67 -32.47 -20.51
N CYS A 22 18.33 -31.19 -20.69
CA CYS A 22 19.22 -30.08 -20.31
C CYS A 22 19.16 -29.84 -18.80
N THR A 23 19.68 -30.80 -18.00
CA THR A 23 19.55 -30.80 -16.53
C THR A 23 20.17 -29.59 -15.83
N SER A 24 21.16 -28.96 -16.45
CA SER A 24 21.79 -27.73 -15.94
C SER A 24 21.05 -26.44 -16.31
N LEU A 25 20.06 -26.50 -17.21
CA LEU A 25 19.31 -25.33 -17.67
C LEU A 25 18.37 -24.85 -16.55
N SER A 26 18.77 -23.78 -15.87
CA SER A 26 18.03 -23.18 -14.76
C SER A 26 17.20 -21.95 -15.16
N THR A 27 17.57 -21.27 -16.26
CA THR A 27 16.95 -20.04 -16.70
C THR A 27 16.58 -20.08 -18.18
N PHE A 28 15.33 -19.79 -18.48
CA PHE A 28 14.86 -19.61 -19.86
C PHE A 28 14.11 -18.27 -19.98
N ASN A 29 14.63 -17.36 -20.77
CA ASN A 29 14.04 -16.06 -21.03
C ASN A 29 13.55 -15.98 -22.49
N CYS A 30 12.31 -15.54 -22.67
CA CYS A 30 11.76 -15.28 -23.99
C CYS A 30 11.42 -13.78 -24.14
N GLU A 31 12.19 -13.11 -24.98
CA GLU A 31 11.86 -11.74 -25.46
C GLU A 31 10.93 -11.85 -26.68
N GLY A 32 9.66 -12.16 -26.44
CA GLY A 32 8.66 -12.40 -27.46
C GLY A 32 7.44 -13.11 -26.90
N ASN A 33 6.54 -13.49 -27.79
CA ASN A 33 5.29 -14.16 -27.45
C ASN A 33 5.36 -15.61 -27.94
N ILE A 34 5.55 -16.54 -27.01
CA ILE A 34 5.40 -17.97 -27.29
C ILE A 34 3.95 -18.33 -26.97
N GLU A 35 3.21 -18.78 -27.97
CA GLU A 35 1.79 -19.14 -27.83
C GLU A 35 1.60 -20.59 -27.37
N SER A 36 2.61 -21.46 -27.59
CA SER A 36 2.52 -22.86 -27.18
C SER A 36 3.87 -23.41 -26.70
N ILE A 37 3.82 -24.26 -25.70
CA ILE A 37 4.95 -25.05 -25.22
C ILE A 37 4.77 -26.48 -25.72
N PRO A 38 5.62 -26.97 -26.65
CA PRO A 38 5.48 -28.29 -27.22
C PRO A 38 5.73 -29.45 -26.23
N MET A 39 5.34 -30.65 -26.64
CA MET A 39 5.58 -31.89 -25.88
C MET A 39 7.05 -32.05 -25.51
N LYS A 40 7.33 -32.34 -24.24
CA LYS A 40 8.67 -32.61 -23.68
C LYS A 40 9.69 -31.48 -23.88
N CYS A 41 9.24 -30.25 -24.19
CA CYS A 41 10.15 -29.15 -24.54
C CYS A 41 11.18 -28.88 -23.44
N PHE A 42 10.77 -28.88 -22.17
CA PHE A 42 11.60 -28.63 -21.00
C PHE A 42 11.64 -29.84 -20.02
N GLN A 43 11.40 -31.03 -20.53
CA GLN A 43 11.48 -32.25 -19.73
C GLN A 43 12.89 -32.44 -19.18
N ASN A 44 13.06 -32.91 -17.96
CA ASN A 44 14.33 -33.13 -17.30
C ASN A 44 15.26 -31.91 -17.30
N THR A 45 14.72 -30.70 -17.11
CA THR A 45 15.53 -29.47 -17.00
C THR A 45 15.70 -29.03 -15.55
N GLY A 46 16.68 -28.15 -15.30
CA GLY A 46 16.89 -27.50 -14.02
C GLY A 46 16.04 -26.25 -13.76
N ILE A 47 15.09 -25.91 -14.66
CA ILE A 47 14.27 -24.71 -14.56
C ILE A 47 13.43 -24.74 -13.28
N THR A 48 13.54 -23.69 -12.46
CA THR A 48 12.80 -23.54 -11.20
C THR A 48 11.60 -22.59 -11.31
N ALA A 49 11.68 -21.61 -12.21
CA ALA A 49 10.63 -20.63 -12.44
C ALA A 49 10.42 -20.41 -13.95
N PHE A 50 9.17 -20.21 -14.38
CA PHE A 50 8.86 -20.00 -15.78
C PHE A 50 7.70 -18.99 -15.98
N ASP A 51 7.93 -18.02 -16.88
CA ASP A 51 6.92 -17.06 -17.30
C ASP A 51 6.14 -17.55 -18.51
N PHE A 52 4.95 -18.05 -18.29
CA PHE A 52 4.06 -18.53 -19.34
C PHE A 52 3.39 -17.39 -20.13
N LYS A 53 3.42 -16.16 -19.63
CA LYS A 53 2.80 -15.00 -20.31
C LYS A 53 1.42 -15.35 -20.88
N ASN A 54 1.32 -15.32 -22.23
CA ASN A 54 0.12 -15.59 -23.01
C ASN A 54 0.12 -16.98 -23.65
N VAL A 55 0.81 -17.94 -23.06
CA VAL A 55 0.78 -19.33 -23.54
C VAL A 55 -0.66 -19.84 -23.48
N SER A 56 -1.17 -20.37 -24.57
CA SER A 56 -2.53 -20.89 -24.70
C SER A 56 -2.58 -22.42 -24.72
N SER A 57 -1.45 -23.08 -24.87
CA SER A 57 -1.38 -24.53 -24.85
C SER A 57 -0.03 -25.06 -24.36
N VAL A 58 -0.08 -26.15 -23.61
CA VAL A 58 1.09 -26.85 -23.09
C VAL A 58 1.04 -28.33 -23.50
N GLY A 59 2.07 -28.80 -24.18
CA GLY A 59 2.16 -30.19 -24.63
C GLY A 59 2.42 -31.14 -23.50
N ARG A 60 2.04 -32.42 -23.68
CA ARG A 60 2.25 -33.48 -22.68
C ARG A 60 3.71 -33.56 -22.24
N ASN A 61 3.92 -33.72 -20.95
CA ASN A 61 5.25 -33.84 -20.33
C ASN A 61 6.19 -32.63 -20.60
N ALA A 62 5.66 -31.48 -20.95
CA ALA A 62 6.47 -30.30 -21.30
C ALA A 62 7.50 -29.96 -20.25
N PHE A 63 7.17 -30.05 -18.96
CA PHE A 63 8.05 -29.82 -17.80
C PHE A 63 8.21 -31.08 -16.91
N ASN A 64 7.86 -32.26 -17.40
CA ASN A 64 7.96 -33.47 -16.61
C ASN A 64 9.40 -33.69 -16.11
N LYS A 65 9.55 -34.01 -14.83
CA LYS A 65 10.86 -34.15 -14.16
C LYS A 65 11.77 -32.91 -14.25
N SER A 66 11.23 -31.73 -14.53
CA SER A 66 11.96 -30.48 -14.31
C SER A 66 11.91 -30.08 -12.83
N ASN A 67 12.72 -29.09 -12.45
CA ASN A 67 12.74 -28.54 -11.10
C ASN A 67 11.72 -27.38 -10.93
N LEU A 68 10.73 -27.24 -11.81
CA LEU A 68 9.80 -26.13 -11.81
C LEU A 68 9.00 -26.07 -10.51
N LYS A 69 9.13 -24.97 -9.80
CA LYS A 69 8.43 -24.67 -8.53
C LYS A 69 7.48 -23.50 -8.63
N SER A 70 7.76 -22.57 -9.54
CA SER A 70 6.97 -21.35 -9.71
C SER A 70 6.61 -21.11 -11.17
N ALA A 71 5.34 -20.80 -11.44
CA ALA A 71 4.83 -20.47 -12.75
C ALA A 71 4.05 -19.17 -12.68
N CYS A 72 4.30 -18.24 -13.63
CA CYS A 72 3.56 -16.99 -13.75
C CYS A 72 2.74 -17.05 -15.05
N TYR A 73 1.43 -16.84 -14.93
CA TYR A 73 0.49 -16.89 -16.05
C TYR A 73 -0.38 -15.63 -16.10
N ALA A 74 -0.60 -15.07 -17.29
CA ALA A 74 -1.34 -13.83 -17.42
C ALA A 74 -2.87 -14.00 -17.25
N GLY A 75 -3.39 -15.20 -17.51
CA GLY A 75 -4.82 -15.51 -17.44
C GLY A 75 -5.30 -15.95 -16.05
N THR A 76 -6.51 -16.54 -16.04
CA THR A 76 -7.15 -17.08 -14.84
C THR A 76 -6.70 -18.49 -14.50
N LYS A 77 -6.97 -18.93 -13.27
CA LYS A 77 -6.72 -20.31 -12.84
C LYS A 77 -7.49 -21.33 -13.68
N GLU A 78 -8.73 -21.01 -14.05
CA GLU A 78 -9.55 -21.87 -14.91
C GLU A 78 -8.91 -22.05 -16.31
N GLN A 79 -8.42 -20.95 -16.89
CA GLN A 79 -7.69 -21.00 -18.17
C GLN A 79 -6.41 -21.81 -18.05
N TRP A 80 -5.65 -21.62 -16.96
CA TRP A 80 -4.47 -22.43 -16.67
C TRP A 80 -4.80 -23.91 -16.63
N ASP A 81 -5.77 -24.31 -15.83
CA ASP A 81 -6.15 -25.72 -15.66
C ASP A 81 -6.63 -26.35 -16.96
N SER A 82 -7.35 -25.59 -17.81
CA SER A 82 -7.81 -26.08 -19.10
C SER A 82 -6.70 -26.29 -20.13
N MET A 83 -5.61 -25.50 -20.06
CA MET A 83 -4.51 -25.64 -21.02
C MET A 83 -3.46 -26.70 -20.64
N ILE A 84 -3.43 -27.14 -19.35
CA ILE A 84 -2.48 -28.16 -18.89
C ILE A 84 -3.07 -29.55 -19.11
N PRO A 85 -2.48 -30.40 -19.98
CA PRO A 85 -2.94 -31.75 -20.16
C PRO A 85 -2.89 -32.55 -18.86
N ALA A 86 -3.91 -33.39 -18.64
CA ALA A 86 -3.91 -34.32 -17.53
C ALA A 86 -2.64 -35.17 -17.48
N ALA A 87 -2.26 -35.55 -16.27
CA ALA A 87 -1.14 -36.45 -16.05
C ALA A 87 -1.31 -37.73 -16.86
N SER A 88 -0.23 -38.21 -17.45
CA SER A 88 -0.19 -39.46 -18.20
C SER A 88 0.56 -40.53 -17.40
N TRP A 89 0.54 -41.77 -17.89
CA TRP A 89 1.31 -42.86 -17.30
C TRP A 89 2.84 -42.57 -17.21
N SER A 90 3.35 -41.60 -18.00
CA SER A 90 4.75 -41.17 -17.97
C SER A 90 5.01 -40.00 -17.00
N GLY A 91 3.99 -39.50 -16.31
CA GLY A 91 4.09 -38.45 -15.31
C GLY A 91 3.23 -37.22 -15.63
N ALA A 92 3.30 -36.22 -14.76
CA ALA A 92 2.61 -34.97 -14.88
C ALA A 92 3.26 -34.05 -15.94
N THR A 93 2.46 -33.22 -16.61
CA THR A 93 2.96 -32.22 -17.56
C THR A 93 3.71 -31.09 -16.87
N ILE A 94 3.22 -30.66 -15.72
CA ILE A 94 3.83 -29.73 -14.78
C ILE A 94 4.16 -30.52 -13.49
N PRO A 95 5.32 -30.35 -12.86
CA PRO A 95 5.65 -31.01 -11.60
C PRO A 95 4.60 -30.73 -10.51
N GLU A 96 4.29 -31.75 -9.72
CA GLU A 96 3.40 -31.60 -8.55
C GLU A 96 4.02 -30.60 -7.55
N GLY A 97 3.17 -29.78 -6.93
CA GLY A 97 3.61 -28.75 -5.99
C GLY A 97 4.12 -27.45 -6.65
N THR A 98 4.04 -27.33 -7.99
CA THR A 98 4.33 -26.06 -8.66
C THR A 98 3.30 -25.01 -8.25
N VAL A 99 3.78 -23.90 -7.67
CA VAL A 99 2.95 -22.75 -7.32
C VAL A 99 2.67 -21.92 -8.57
N VAL A 100 1.40 -21.63 -8.85
CA VAL A 100 0.98 -20.90 -10.05
C VAL A 100 0.37 -19.56 -9.65
N HIS A 101 0.98 -18.48 -10.10
CA HIS A 101 0.46 -17.13 -10.01
C HIS A 101 -0.34 -16.79 -11.26
N CYS A 102 -1.67 -16.86 -11.18
CA CYS A 102 -2.60 -16.47 -12.25
C CYS A 102 -2.95 -14.99 -12.06
N LYS A 103 -2.35 -14.12 -12.88
CA LYS A 103 -2.45 -12.65 -12.70
C LYS A 103 -3.87 -12.10 -12.81
N ALA A 104 -4.74 -12.74 -13.62
CA ALA A 104 -6.11 -12.28 -13.81
C ALA A 104 -7.01 -12.51 -12.59
N ASP A 105 -6.70 -13.51 -11.75
CA ASP A 105 -7.45 -13.83 -10.53
C ASP A 105 -6.78 -13.28 -9.27
N ALA A 106 -5.52 -12.94 -9.37
CA ALA A 106 -4.72 -12.50 -8.23
C ALA A 106 -4.91 -11.01 -7.96
N VAL A 107 -4.79 -10.66 -6.69
CA VAL A 107 -4.66 -9.29 -6.20
C VAL A 107 -3.34 -9.17 -5.46
N GLU A 108 -2.84 -7.95 -5.31
CA GLU A 108 -1.67 -7.69 -4.48
C GLU A 108 -2.00 -7.97 -3.00
N ALA A 109 -1.14 -8.71 -2.34
CA ALA A 109 -1.24 -8.93 -0.90
C ALA A 109 -0.97 -7.61 -0.17
N LYS A 110 -1.85 -7.21 0.71
CA LYS A 110 -1.72 -5.99 1.52
C LYS A 110 -2.41 -6.15 2.86
N ASP A 111 -1.89 -5.51 3.87
CA ASP A 111 -2.57 -5.43 5.16
C ASP A 111 -3.88 -4.64 5.06
N ALA A 112 -4.83 -4.95 5.93
CA ALA A 112 -6.03 -4.15 6.09
C ALA A 112 -5.67 -2.79 6.73
N THR A 113 -6.37 -1.75 6.32
CA THR A 113 -6.32 -0.44 6.96
C THR A 113 -7.54 -0.23 7.87
N CYS A 114 -7.67 0.94 8.45
CA CYS A 114 -8.87 1.26 9.23
C CYS A 114 -10.15 1.21 8.38
N THR A 115 -10.07 1.53 7.10
CA THR A 115 -11.24 1.71 6.22
C THR A 115 -11.30 0.77 5.03
N GLU A 116 -10.18 0.13 4.69
CA GLU A 116 -10.10 -0.77 3.53
C GLU A 116 -9.72 -2.17 3.96
N ASP A 117 -10.35 -3.14 3.31
CA ASP A 117 -9.97 -4.53 3.43
C ASP A 117 -8.57 -4.79 2.87
N GLY A 118 -7.84 -5.68 3.50
CA GLY A 118 -6.59 -6.23 3.02
C GLY A 118 -6.75 -7.62 2.42
N TRP A 119 -5.63 -8.18 1.97
CA TRP A 119 -5.55 -9.52 1.42
C TRP A 119 -4.32 -10.25 1.95
N LYS A 120 -4.57 -11.36 2.65
CA LYS A 120 -3.51 -12.20 3.21
C LYS A 120 -2.63 -12.72 2.09
N GLU A 121 -1.30 -12.59 2.24
CA GLU A 121 -0.35 -13.16 1.30
C GLU A 121 -0.52 -14.69 1.24
N VAL A 122 -0.66 -15.23 0.03
CA VAL A 122 -0.64 -16.67 -0.24
C VAL A 122 0.65 -17.11 -0.93
N GLY A 123 1.42 -16.18 -1.47
CA GLY A 123 2.73 -16.47 -2.02
C GLY A 123 3.41 -15.29 -2.68
N VAL A 124 4.68 -15.54 -3.04
CA VAL A 124 5.50 -14.63 -3.85
C VAL A 124 5.75 -15.28 -5.20
N CYS A 125 5.47 -14.56 -6.27
CA CYS A 125 5.78 -15.07 -7.59
C CYS A 125 7.27 -14.91 -7.89
N GLU A 126 8.03 -15.98 -7.96
CA GLU A 126 9.47 -15.97 -8.25
C GLU A 126 9.79 -15.39 -9.65
N VAL A 127 8.80 -15.32 -10.56
CA VAL A 127 8.97 -14.79 -11.91
C VAL A 127 8.83 -13.28 -11.97
N CYS A 128 7.79 -12.71 -11.31
CA CYS A 128 7.51 -11.27 -11.37
C CYS A 128 7.75 -10.53 -10.03
N GLY A 129 8.12 -11.24 -8.97
CA GLY A 129 8.44 -10.66 -7.66
C GLY A 129 7.23 -10.13 -6.88
N VAL A 130 6.01 -10.34 -7.37
CA VAL A 130 4.80 -9.82 -6.73
C VAL A 130 4.39 -10.71 -5.56
N HIS A 131 4.16 -10.09 -4.42
CA HIS A 131 3.44 -10.69 -3.28
C HIS A 131 1.96 -10.67 -3.61
N TYR A 132 1.32 -11.83 -3.69
CA TYR A 132 -0.04 -11.90 -4.17
C TYR A 132 -0.98 -12.67 -3.25
N SER A 133 -2.26 -12.41 -3.43
CA SER A 133 -3.37 -13.13 -2.84
C SER A 133 -4.42 -13.46 -3.91
N TYR A 134 -5.40 -14.26 -3.52
CA TYR A 134 -6.63 -14.43 -4.29
C TYR A 134 -7.79 -13.86 -3.47
N PRO A 135 -8.71 -13.09 -4.11
CA PRO A 135 -9.79 -12.41 -3.42
C PRO A 135 -10.92 -13.39 -3.02
N THR A 136 -10.62 -14.26 -2.07
CA THR A 136 -11.55 -15.21 -1.46
C THR A 136 -11.84 -14.79 -0.01
N ASP A 137 -12.98 -15.24 0.54
CA ASP A 137 -13.34 -14.92 1.92
C ASP A 137 -12.29 -15.41 2.93
N GLU A 138 -11.61 -16.53 2.63
CA GLU A 138 -10.53 -17.09 3.48
C GLU A 138 -9.29 -16.18 3.53
N ASN A 139 -9.00 -15.49 2.44
CA ASN A 139 -7.83 -14.63 2.31
C ASN A 139 -8.13 -13.16 2.63
N LYS A 140 -9.39 -12.82 2.84
CA LYS A 140 -9.80 -11.46 3.14
C LYS A 140 -9.37 -11.08 4.55
N LEU A 141 -8.73 -9.92 4.68
CA LEU A 141 -8.44 -9.26 5.94
C LEU A 141 -9.43 -8.08 6.07
N PRO A 142 -10.46 -8.19 6.90
CA PRO A 142 -11.43 -7.11 7.04
C PRO A 142 -10.77 -5.82 7.51
N ALA A 143 -11.29 -4.68 7.07
CA ALA A 143 -10.90 -3.37 7.60
C ALA A 143 -10.98 -3.37 9.13
N THR A 144 -9.94 -2.84 9.78
CA THR A 144 -9.80 -2.92 11.24
C THR A 144 -10.73 -1.98 11.99
N GLY A 145 -11.31 -1.01 11.29
CA GLY A 145 -11.98 0.12 11.92
C GLY A 145 -10.99 1.11 12.54
N HIS A 146 -11.50 2.21 13.05
CA HIS A 146 -10.68 3.18 13.77
C HIS A 146 -10.60 2.82 15.25
N ALA A 147 -9.42 2.91 15.81
CA ALA A 147 -9.18 2.85 17.25
C ALA A 147 -8.98 4.27 17.78
N TRP A 148 -10.05 4.86 18.33
CA TRP A 148 -10.04 6.24 18.80
C TRP A 148 -9.34 6.40 20.14
N SER A 149 -8.64 7.52 20.31
CA SER A 149 -8.04 7.90 21.59
C SER A 149 -9.14 8.08 22.66
N GLU A 150 -8.85 7.72 23.90
CA GLU A 150 -9.76 7.99 25.01
C GLU A 150 -9.86 9.49 25.27
N ASP A 151 -8.74 10.19 25.22
CA ASP A 151 -8.63 11.61 25.47
C ASP A 151 -8.69 12.43 24.18
N TYR A 152 -9.16 13.68 24.33
CA TYR A 152 -9.11 14.68 23.26
C TYR A 152 -7.70 15.22 23.09
N VAL A 153 -7.28 15.36 21.85
CA VAL A 153 -6.07 16.06 21.45
C VAL A 153 -6.43 17.45 20.98
N VAL A 154 -5.70 18.47 21.43
CA VAL A 154 -5.88 19.84 20.94
C VAL A 154 -5.28 19.96 19.54
N ASP A 155 -6.10 20.18 18.57
CA ASP A 155 -5.73 20.37 17.15
C ASP A 155 -5.31 21.80 16.86
N LYS A 156 -6.01 22.74 17.48
CA LYS A 156 -5.74 24.18 17.40
C LYS A 156 -5.98 24.80 18.77
N GLU A 157 -4.98 25.50 19.28
CA GLU A 157 -5.13 26.27 20.53
C GLU A 157 -6.06 27.46 20.34
N ALA A 158 -6.90 27.73 21.36
CA ALA A 158 -7.70 28.93 21.39
C ALA A 158 -6.84 30.17 21.67
N THR A 159 -7.09 31.26 20.97
CA THR A 159 -6.49 32.57 21.25
C THR A 159 -7.45 33.48 22.00
N CYS A 160 -7.08 34.73 22.26
CA CYS A 160 -8.00 35.68 22.87
C CYS A 160 -9.24 35.93 22.01
N THR A 161 -9.14 35.85 20.70
CA THR A 161 -10.19 36.24 19.74
C THR A 161 -10.68 35.12 18.86
N GLU A 162 -9.89 34.06 18.72
CA GLU A 162 -10.24 32.91 17.88
C GLU A 162 -10.47 31.68 18.73
N ALA A 163 -11.48 30.92 18.37
CA ALA A 163 -11.72 29.61 18.93
C ALA A 163 -10.64 28.60 18.53
N GLY A 164 -10.33 27.70 19.41
CA GLY A 164 -9.51 26.53 19.15
C GLY A 164 -10.37 25.32 18.77
N GLU A 165 -9.72 24.19 18.59
CA GLU A 165 -10.34 22.93 18.20
C GLU A 165 -9.64 21.77 18.90
N LYS A 166 -10.41 20.78 19.32
CA LYS A 166 -9.92 19.50 19.81
C LYS A 166 -10.72 18.36 19.23
N SER A 167 -10.11 17.22 19.05
CA SER A 167 -10.78 16.03 18.52
C SER A 167 -10.19 14.76 19.11
N LYS A 168 -10.86 13.65 18.88
CA LYS A 168 -10.30 12.32 19.12
C LYS A 168 -9.57 11.85 17.87
N HIS A 169 -8.38 11.33 18.03
CA HIS A 169 -7.55 10.85 16.93
C HIS A 169 -7.55 9.32 16.89
N CYS A 170 -7.56 8.77 15.68
CA CYS A 170 -7.29 7.36 15.53
C CYS A 170 -5.82 7.07 15.88
N THR A 171 -5.58 6.02 16.65
CA THR A 171 -4.22 5.62 17.06
C THR A 171 -3.43 4.90 15.96
N ILE A 172 -4.10 4.58 14.84
CA ILE A 172 -3.54 3.78 13.74
C ILE A 172 -3.34 4.64 12.47
N CYS A 173 -4.20 5.65 12.26
CA CYS A 173 -4.16 6.52 11.08
C CYS A 173 -4.45 7.99 11.49
N ASP A 174 -4.43 8.91 10.52
CA ASP A 174 -4.61 10.35 10.78
C ASP A 174 -6.10 10.78 10.87
N ALA A 175 -7.04 9.84 10.94
CA ALA A 175 -8.46 10.15 11.03
C ALA A 175 -8.80 10.80 12.37
N LYS A 176 -9.75 11.72 12.35
CA LYS A 176 -10.27 12.44 13.51
C LYS A 176 -11.78 12.27 13.62
N GLU A 177 -12.28 12.21 14.84
CA GLU A 177 -13.71 12.23 15.13
C GLU A 177 -14.05 13.13 16.32
N ASP A 178 -15.32 13.38 16.53
CA ASP A 178 -15.86 14.16 17.66
C ASP A 178 -15.12 15.51 17.82
N VAL A 179 -15.05 16.25 16.71
CA VAL A 179 -14.41 17.55 16.66
C VAL A 179 -15.21 18.54 17.50
N GLN A 180 -14.56 19.13 18.50
CA GLN A 180 -15.16 20.07 19.45
C GLN A 180 -14.44 21.40 19.43
N GLU A 181 -15.21 22.48 19.47
CA GLU A 181 -14.69 23.83 19.61
C GLU A 181 -14.19 24.09 21.03
N ILE A 182 -13.01 24.71 21.13
CA ILE A 182 -12.50 25.30 22.36
C ILE A 182 -12.83 26.78 22.30
N PRO A 183 -13.70 27.31 23.19
CA PRO A 183 -14.08 28.72 23.12
C PRO A 183 -12.86 29.66 23.18
N ALA A 184 -12.94 30.78 22.45
CA ALA A 184 -11.92 31.82 22.54
C ALA A 184 -11.72 32.30 23.98
N LEU A 185 -10.49 32.50 24.38
CA LEU A 185 -10.11 32.80 25.78
C LEU A 185 -10.57 34.17 26.24
N GLY A 186 -10.93 35.07 25.34
CA GLY A 186 -11.16 36.47 25.62
C GLY A 186 -9.89 37.21 26.06
N HIS A 187 -10.02 38.51 26.20
CA HIS A 187 -8.91 39.33 26.69
C HIS A 187 -8.97 39.45 28.22
N ASP A 188 -7.82 39.29 28.84
CA ASP A 188 -7.59 39.51 30.26
C ASP A 188 -6.78 40.82 30.44
N PHE A 189 -7.49 41.94 30.53
CA PHE A 189 -6.90 43.27 30.53
C PHE A 189 -6.43 43.67 31.93
N VAL A 190 -5.16 44.01 32.06
CA VAL A 190 -4.56 44.66 33.23
C VAL A 190 -4.37 46.14 32.93
N SER A 191 -4.89 47.03 33.79
CA SER A 191 -4.80 48.45 33.61
C SER A 191 -3.57 49.06 34.29
N LYS A 192 -2.99 50.06 33.63
CA LYS A 192 -1.89 50.87 34.18
C LYS A 192 -2.01 52.32 33.69
N VAL A 193 -1.88 53.29 34.60
CA VAL A 193 -1.77 54.71 34.22
C VAL A 193 -0.41 54.92 33.53
N THR A 194 -0.45 55.14 32.23
CA THR A 194 0.76 55.41 31.40
C THR A 194 1.09 56.87 31.28
N LYS A 195 0.08 57.73 31.43
CA LYS A 195 0.27 59.20 31.53
C LYS A 195 -0.66 59.72 32.59
N LYS A 196 -0.13 60.37 33.60
CA LYS A 196 -0.95 61.05 34.65
C LYS A 196 -1.64 62.30 34.07
N ALA A 197 -2.88 62.52 34.49
CA ALA A 197 -3.58 63.77 34.23
C ALA A 197 -2.98 64.90 35.04
N THR A 198 -2.95 66.11 34.46
CA THR A 198 -2.58 67.35 35.14
C THR A 198 -3.78 68.30 35.25
N CYS A 199 -3.61 69.49 35.78
CA CYS A 199 -4.66 70.47 35.83
C CYS A 199 -5.22 70.85 34.45
N THR A 200 -4.34 70.84 33.42
CA THR A 200 -4.67 71.30 32.06
C THR A 200 -4.60 70.26 30.98
N THR A 201 -4.01 69.10 31.27
CA THR A 201 -3.86 68.05 30.26
C THR A 201 -4.43 66.70 30.73
N ASP A 202 -5.06 66.03 29.81
CA ASP A 202 -5.62 64.68 30.04
C ASP A 202 -4.51 63.65 30.23
N GLY A 203 -4.76 62.68 31.09
CA GLY A 203 -3.97 61.48 31.31
C GLY A 203 -4.45 60.31 30.42
N ILE A 204 -3.72 59.20 30.49
CA ILE A 204 -4.01 58.00 29.74
C ILE A 204 -3.95 56.81 30.71
N LEU A 205 -5.01 56.04 30.75
CA LEU A 205 -5.09 54.72 31.33
C LEU A 205 -4.96 53.70 30.18
N THR A 206 -3.98 52.86 30.26
CA THR A 206 -3.73 51.82 29.24
C THR A 206 -4.10 50.46 29.86
N TYR A 207 -4.88 49.69 29.15
CA TYR A 207 -5.19 48.29 29.42
C TYR A 207 -4.35 47.43 28.49
N THR A 208 -3.64 46.49 29.03
CA THR A 208 -2.83 45.53 28.23
C THR A 208 -3.34 44.14 28.55
N CYS A 209 -3.66 43.35 27.52
CA CYS A 209 -4.04 41.96 27.70
C CYS A 209 -2.82 41.16 28.15
N SER A 210 -2.97 40.42 29.28
CA SER A 210 -1.90 39.57 29.82
C SER A 210 -1.53 38.38 28.94
N ARG A 211 -2.44 37.98 28.02
CA ARG A 211 -2.28 36.79 27.16
C ARG A 211 -1.71 37.13 25.78
N CYS A 212 -2.21 38.20 25.12
CA CYS A 212 -1.86 38.52 23.73
C CYS A 212 -1.15 39.88 23.57
N ASN A 213 -0.97 40.65 24.68
CA ASN A 213 -0.38 41.98 24.70
C ASN A 213 -1.17 43.04 23.90
N GLU A 214 -2.40 42.74 23.47
CA GLU A 214 -3.25 43.75 22.84
C GLU A 214 -3.53 44.85 23.83
N THR A 215 -3.53 46.12 23.38
CA THR A 215 -3.72 47.29 24.22
C THR A 215 -4.93 48.12 23.80
N LYS A 216 -5.64 48.66 24.79
CA LYS A 216 -6.66 49.69 24.61
C LYS A 216 -6.42 50.81 25.60
N THR A 217 -6.84 52.03 25.27
CA THR A 217 -6.61 53.20 26.12
C THR A 217 -7.87 53.91 26.45
N GLU A 218 -7.93 54.49 27.65
CA GLU A 218 -9.01 55.40 28.10
C GLU A 218 -8.41 56.71 28.55
N THR A 219 -9.12 57.80 28.34
CA THR A 219 -8.69 59.14 28.74
C THR A 219 -9.05 59.40 30.19
N ILE A 220 -8.07 59.77 31.01
CA ILE A 220 -8.28 60.32 32.34
C ILE A 220 -8.41 61.83 32.21
N LYS A 221 -9.56 62.39 32.48
CA LYS A 221 -9.83 63.80 32.36
C LYS A 221 -8.87 64.66 33.18
N ALA A 222 -8.47 65.81 32.65
CA ALA A 222 -7.71 66.84 33.37
C ALA A 222 -8.46 67.29 34.64
N THR A 223 -7.69 67.51 35.73
CA THR A 223 -8.30 67.79 37.07
C THR A 223 -8.83 69.19 37.21
N GLY A 224 -8.52 70.10 36.27
CA GLY A 224 -8.88 71.51 36.39
C GLY A 224 -8.10 72.30 37.42
N HIS A 225 -8.26 73.58 37.42
CA HIS A 225 -7.76 74.42 38.51
C HIS A 225 -8.89 74.62 39.53
N LYS A 226 -8.52 74.49 40.79
CA LYS A 226 -9.39 74.93 41.91
C LYS A 226 -9.29 76.43 42.13
#